data_1815f4a91f2f4a9c277050a930591ad2
#
_entry.id   1815f4a91f2f4a9c277050a930591ad2
#
_cell.length_a   1.000
_cell.length_b   1.000
_cell.length_c   1.000
_cell.angle_alpha   90.00
_cell.angle_beta   90.00
_cell.angle_gamma   90.00
#
_symmetry.space_group_name_H-M   'P 1'
#
loop_
_entity.id
_entity.type
_entity.pdbx_description
1 polymer ?
#
loop_
_entity_poly.entity_id
_entity_poly.type
_entity_poly.pdbx_seq_one_letter_code
_entity_poly.pdbx_strand_id
1 'polypeptide(L)'
;MTTELCTYTRNACDIARRTGVERIELCAAPLEGGTTPSAGLIHYARSLPGLRLSVMIRPRGGDFLYTDDEVALMAEEIRLAREYGADGVVFGLLTPDGEVDETRTAQLVREAEGMEVTFHRAFDMTRDPLRALEAAVRSGCRRVLTSGGRNTAQEGIETLRALAAQAAGRIEIMAGSGVGPSNARLLAATRVDALHFSARRERESGMRFRNPRVSMGGCAGVPEYTLTDADESVVRQILAELG
;
A
#
# COMPACT_ATOMS: atom_id res chain seq x y z
N MET A 1 3.18 -5.11 -17.20
CA MET A 1 3.56 -4.56 -15.87
C MET A 1 2.29 -4.46 -15.05
N THR A 2 2.27 -5.00 -13.83
CA THR A 2 1.09 -4.94 -12.97
C THR A 2 0.87 -3.53 -12.42
N THR A 3 -0.40 -3.12 -12.33
CA THR A 3 -0.81 -1.84 -11.74
C THR A 3 -1.64 -2.05 -10.49
N GLU A 4 -1.36 -1.26 -9.45
CA GLU A 4 -2.08 -1.30 -8.18
C GLU A 4 -2.53 0.08 -7.75
N LEU A 5 -3.83 0.24 -7.48
CA LEU A 5 -4.41 1.47 -6.94
C LEU A 5 -4.59 1.35 -5.43
N CYS A 6 -3.96 2.25 -4.67
CA CYS A 6 -4.22 2.40 -3.24
C CYS A 6 -5.57 3.08 -3.02
N THR A 7 -6.47 2.40 -2.32
CA THR A 7 -7.88 2.81 -2.18
C THR A 7 -8.27 2.94 -0.71
N TYR A 8 -9.10 3.94 -0.41
CA TYR A 8 -9.60 4.24 0.94
C TYR A 8 -11.11 4.36 1.00
N THR A 9 -11.76 4.33 -0.16
CA THR A 9 -13.18 4.58 -0.29
C THR A 9 -13.82 3.59 -1.23
N ARG A 10 -15.14 3.41 -1.07
CA ARG A 10 -15.95 2.66 -2.03
C ARG A 10 -15.79 3.17 -3.46
N ASN A 11 -15.85 4.51 -3.64
CA ASN A 11 -15.74 5.12 -4.97
C ASN A 11 -14.39 4.82 -5.64
N ALA A 12 -13.27 4.82 -4.88
CA ALA A 12 -11.96 4.45 -5.41
C ALA A 12 -11.92 2.98 -5.89
N CYS A 13 -12.59 2.05 -5.18
CA CYS A 13 -12.72 0.66 -5.63
C CYS A 13 -13.51 0.57 -6.95
N ASP A 14 -14.60 1.34 -7.09
CA ASP A 14 -15.37 1.43 -8.32
C ASP A 14 -14.57 2.00 -9.49
N ILE A 15 -13.75 3.02 -9.23
CA ILE A 15 -12.82 3.59 -10.22
C ILE A 15 -11.82 2.53 -10.68
N ALA A 16 -11.19 1.80 -9.76
CA ALA A 16 -10.24 0.73 -10.10
C ALA A 16 -10.88 -0.28 -11.05
N ARG A 17 -12.11 -0.74 -10.73
CA ARG A 17 -12.85 -1.67 -11.59
C ARG A 17 -13.15 -1.10 -12.97
N ARG A 18 -13.60 0.16 -13.06
CA ARG A 18 -13.97 0.79 -14.36
C ARG A 18 -12.76 1.10 -15.23
N THR A 19 -11.59 1.34 -14.62
CA THR A 19 -10.37 1.71 -15.35
C THR A 19 -9.53 0.51 -15.76
N GLY A 20 -9.80 -0.68 -15.22
CA GLY A 20 -9.05 -1.90 -15.53
C GLY A 20 -7.73 -2.01 -14.80
N VAL A 21 -7.56 -1.31 -13.66
CA VAL A 21 -6.45 -1.56 -12.74
C VAL A 21 -6.51 -3.01 -12.26
N GLU A 22 -5.39 -3.72 -12.28
CA GLU A 22 -5.37 -5.16 -12.00
C GLU A 22 -5.57 -5.51 -10.53
N ARG A 23 -5.06 -4.65 -9.61
CA ARG A 23 -5.09 -4.88 -8.17
C ARG A 23 -5.40 -3.60 -7.41
N ILE A 24 -6.08 -3.74 -6.30
CA ILE A 24 -6.22 -2.67 -5.31
C ILE A 24 -5.53 -3.04 -4.01
N GLU A 25 -4.90 -2.05 -3.37
CA GLU A 25 -4.52 -2.09 -1.97
C GLU A 25 -5.58 -1.33 -1.18
N LEU A 26 -6.34 -2.03 -0.35
CA LEU A 26 -7.42 -1.45 0.44
C LEU A 26 -6.94 -1.04 1.82
N CYS A 27 -7.11 0.24 2.15
CA CYS A 27 -6.63 0.85 3.38
C CYS A 27 -7.72 1.67 4.07
N ALA A 28 -7.46 2.06 5.32
CA ALA A 28 -8.11 3.17 6.03
C ALA A 28 -7.06 4.26 6.35
N ALA A 29 -7.46 5.35 7.00
CA ALA A 29 -6.60 6.41 7.54
C ALA A 29 -5.51 6.92 6.56
N PRO A 30 -5.89 7.58 5.46
CA PRO A 30 -4.95 8.03 4.42
C PRO A 30 -3.89 9.01 4.92
N LEU A 31 -4.16 9.77 5.98
CA LEU A 31 -3.22 10.72 6.59
C LEU A 31 -2.13 10.03 7.41
N GLU A 32 -2.37 8.80 7.84
CA GLU A 32 -1.39 7.97 8.56
C GLU A 32 -0.58 7.05 7.64
N GLY A 33 -0.79 7.17 6.33
CA GLY A 33 -0.14 6.33 5.34
C GLY A 33 -0.81 4.97 5.13
N GLY A 34 -2.01 4.78 5.67
CA GLY A 34 -2.78 3.54 5.56
C GLY A 34 -2.74 2.71 6.84
N THR A 35 -3.92 2.30 7.31
CA THR A 35 -4.14 1.33 8.38
C THR A 35 -5.14 0.27 7.90
N THR A 36 -5.39 -0.75 8.73
CA THR A 36 -6.35 -1.82 8.42
C THR A 36 -7.74 -1.25 8.11
N PRO A 37 -8.36 -1.58 6.97
CA PRO A 37 -9.68 -1.09 6.60
C PRO A 37 -10.79 -1.81 7.37
N SER A 38 -11.99 -1.20 7.39
CA SER A 38 -13.15 -1.84 8.01
C SER A 38 -13.60 -3.09 7.25
N ALA A 39 -14.16 -4.06 7.98
CA ALA A 39 -14.76 -5.29 7.42
C ALA A 39 -15.80 -4.98 6.32
N GLY A 40 -16.62 -3.93 6.52
CA GLY A 40 -17.62 -3.53 5.54
C GLY A 40 -17.01 -3.06 4.20
N LEU A 41 -15.85 -2.38 4.25
CA LEU A 41 -15.16 -1.95 3.05
C LEU A 41 -14.47 -3.12 2.35
N ILE A 42 -13.89 -4.06 3.10
CA ILE A 42 -13.31 -5.31 2.56
C ILE A 42 -14.40 -6.11 1.83
N HIS A 43 -15.53 -6.34 2.48
CA HIS A 43 -16.66 -7.06 1.88
C HIS A 43 -17.17 -6.39 0.60
N TYR A 44 -17.28 -5.06 0.61
CA TYR A 44 -17.66 -4.31 -0.58
C TYR A 44 -16.63 -4.50 -1.72
N ALA A 45 -15.35 -4.29 -1.45
CA ALA A 45 -14.30 -4.42 -2.45
C ALA A 45 -14.28 -5.84 -3.06
N ARG A 46 -14.46 -6.89 -2.24
CA ARG A 46 -14.53 -8.28 -2.71
C ARG A 46 -15.73 -8.55 -3.62
N SER A 47 -16.83 -7.83 -3.42
CA SER A 47 -18.02 -8.00 -4.27
C SER A 47 -17.82 -7.50 -5.71
N LEU A 48 -16.75 -6.73 -5.97
CA LEU A 48 -16.45 -6.21 -7.30
C LEU A 48 -15.74 -7.28 -8.15
N PRO A 49 -16.29 -7.67 -9.30
CA PRO A 49 -15.68 -8.70 -10.12
C PRO A 49 -14.42 -8.19 -10.83
N GLY A 50 -13.44 -9.08 -11.05
CA GLY A 50 -12.26 -8.82 -11.87
C GLY A 50 -11.16 -8.00 -11.20
N LEU A 51 -11.27 -7.70 -9.89
CA LEU A 51 -10.23 -7.02 -9.11
C LEU A 51 -9.52 -8.00 -8.19
N ARG A 52 -8.20 -7.95 -8.17
CA ARG A 52 -7.40 -8.58 -7.11
C ARG A 52 -7.38 -7.64 -5.91
N LEU A 53 -7.66 -8.19 -4.74
CA LEU A 53 -7.80 -7.45 -3.49
C LEU A 53 -6.65 -7.76 -2.54
N SER A 54 -5.79 -6.78 -2.29
CA SER A 54 -4.81 -6.78 -1.20
C SER A 54 -5.32 -5.91 -0.05
N VAL A 55 -5.28 -6.42 1.18
CA VAL A 55 -5.79 -5.72 2.37
C VAL A 55 -4.62 -5.26 3.23
N MET A 56 -4.57 -3.97 3.58
CA MET A 56 -3.61 -3.43 4.53
C MET A 56 -3.85 -4.01 5.92
N ILE A 57 -2.79 -4.54 6.52
CA ILE A 57 -2.76 -5.03 7.90
C ILE A 57 -1.77 -4.15 8.68
N ARG A 58 -2.28 -3.12 9.30
CA ARG A 58 -1.50 -2.16 10.07
C ARG A 58 -2.38 -1.58 11.17
N PRO A 59 -2.21 -2.01 12.43
CA PRO A 59 -3.14 -1.71 13.52
C PRO A 59 -3.14 -0.24 13.94
N ARG A 60 -2.08 0.50 13.64
CA ARG A 60 -1.92 1.92 13.97
C ARG A 60 -1.00 2.65 13.01
N GLY A 61 -1.06 3.97 13.01
CA GLY A 61 -0.07 4.86 12.43
C GLY A 61 1.27 4.85 13.20
N GLY A 62 2.18 5.76 12.84
CA GLY A 62 3.51 5.87 13.42
C GLY A 62 4.50 4.86 12.83
N ASP A 63 5.40 4.35 13.68
CA ASP A 63 6.48 3.44 13.30
C ASP A 63 6.00 2.02 12.99
N PHE A 64 6.96 1.12 12.75
CA PHE A 64 6.72 -0.27 12.39
C PHE A 64 7.33 -1.27 13.39
N LEU A 65 7.63 -0.79 14.60
CA LEU A 65 8.04 -1.61 15.73
C LEU A 65 6.80 -1.97 16.56
N TYR A 66 6.35 -3.20 16.47
CA TYR A 66 5.12 -3.65 17.11
C TYR A 66 5.37 -4.48 18.37
N THR A 67 4.46 -4.37 19.34
CA THR A 67 4.42 -5.25 20.52
C THR A 67 3.88 -6.63 20.13
N ASP A 68 4.01 -7.60 21.04
CA ASP A 68 3.46 -8.94 20.81
C ASP A 68 1.92 -8.92 20.68
N ASP A 69 1.24 -8.05 21.45
CA ASP A 69 -0.21 -7.88 21.36
C ASP A 69 -0.63 -7.28 20.01
N GLU A 70 0.12 -6.33 19.47
CA GLU A 70 -0.13 -5.77 18.14
C GLU A 70 0.10 -6.83 17.04
N VAL A 71 1.12 -7.66 17.17
CA VAL A 71 1.35 -8.78 16.23
C VAL A 71 0.22 -9.81 16.30
N ALA A 72 -0.29 -10.11 17.50
CA ALA A 72 -1.45 -10.99 17.66
C ALA A 72 -2.71 -10.39 17.00
N LEU A 73 -2.93 -9.09 17.15
CA LEU A 73 -4.02 -8.37 16.45
C LEU A 73 -3.84 -8.45 14.93
N MET A 74 -2.64 -8.22 14.40
CA MET A 74 -2.35 -8.34 12.97
C MET A 74 -2.63 -9.74 12.44
N ALA A 75 -2.30 -10.78 13.20
CA ALA A 75 -2.61 -12.18 12.84
C ALA A 75 -4.13 -12.41 12.74
N GLU A 76 -4.91 -11.84 13.65
CA GLU A 76 -6.37 -11.89 13.59
C GLU A 76 -6.93 -11.14 12.37
N GLU A 77 -6.44 -9.95 12.09
CA GLU A 77 -6.83 -9.17 10.92
C GLU A 77 -6.50 -9.89 9.59
N ILE A 78 -5.38 -10.63 9.53
CA ILE A 78 -5.03 -11.48 8.39
C ILE A 78 -6.06 -12.60 8.20
N ARG A 79 -6.46 -13.28 9.29
CA ARG A 79 -7.49 -14.33 9.24
C ARG A 79 -8.81 -13.78 8.73
N LEU A 80 -9.24 -12.62 9.25
CA LEU A 80 -10.47 -11.95 8.79
C LEU A 80 -10.37 -11.54 7.33
N ALA A 81 -9.25 -10.97 6.88
CA ALA A 81 -9.06 -10.63 5.47
C ALA A 81 -9.22 -11.87 4.55
N ARG A 82 -8.66 -13.02 4.97
CA ARG A 82 -8.81 -14.30 4.27
C ARG A 82 -10.26 -14.77 4.24
N GLU A 83 -10.96 -14.73 5.36
CA GLU A 83 -12.38 -15.10 5.45
C GLU A 83 -13.27 -14.25 4.54
N TYR A 84 -12.94 -12.98 4.38
CA TYR A 84 -13.61 -12.09 3.42
C TYR A 84 -13.15 -12.29 1.98
N GLY A 85 -12.22 -13.21 1.72
CA GLY A 85 -11.79 -13.60 0.38
C GLY A 85 -10.78 -12.65 -0.26
N ALA A 86 -9.92 -12.00 0.54
CA ALA A 86 -8.80 -11.23 0.01
C ALA A 86 -7.82 -12.14 -0.77
N ASP A 87 -7.23 -11.64 -1.83
CA ASP A 87 -6.22 -12.33 -2.62
C ASP A 87 -4.82 -12.14 -2.02
N GLY A 88 -4.65 -11.11 -1.19
CA GLY A 88 -3.38 -10.80 -0.54
C GLY A 88 -3.55 -9.88 0.66
N VAL A 89 -2.46 -9.77 1.43
CA VAL A 89 -2.34 -8.86 2.57
C VAL A 89 -1.04 -8.06 2.48
N VAL A 90 -1.04 -6.88 3.09
CA VAL A 90 0.05 -5.92 3.02
C VAL A 90 0.45 -5.50 4.44
N PHE A 91 1.68 -5.78 4.83
CA PHE A 91 2.20 -5.41 6.15
C PHE A 91 3.73 -5.25 6.12
N GLY A 92 4.34 -4.85 7.23
CA GLY A 92 5.79 -4.78 7.37
C GLY A 92 6.17 -4.45 8.79
N LEU A 93 7.10 -5.20 9.35
CA LEU A 93 7.56 -5.09 10.73
C LEU A 93 9.07 -4.86 10.76
N LEU A 94 9.50 -3.95 11.61
CA LEU A 94 10.91 -3.63 11.79
C LEU A 94 11.35 -3.90 13.23
N THR A 95 12.64 -4.18 13.37
CA THR A 95 13.33 -4.23 14.67
C THR A 95 13.65 -2.81 15.16
N PRO A 96 14.01 -2.62 16.45
CA PRO A 96 14.48 -1.33 16.94
C PRO A 96 15.69 -0.78 16.19
N ASP A 97 16.46 -1.64 15.55
CA ASP A 97 17.66 -1.27 14.79
C ASP A 97 17.39 -0.91 13.34
N GLY A 98 16.10 -0.88 12.90
CA GLY A 98 15.71 -0.58 11.53
C GLY A 98 16.03 -1.71 10.55
N GLU A 99 16.00 -2.94 11.00
CA GLU A 99 16.06 -4.15 10.17
C GLU A 99 14.67 -4.78 10.05
N VAL A 100 14.45 -5.59 9.02
CA VAL A 100 13.21 -6.38 8.92
C VAL A 100 13.14 -7.37 10.08
N ASP A 101 12.04 -7.41 10.82
CA ASP A 101 11.78 -8.46 11.80
C ASP A 101 11.37 -9.75 11.07
N GLU A 102 12.38 -10.52 10.65
CA GLU A 102 12.19 -11.72 9.86
C GLU A 102 11.33 -12.77 10.61
N THR A 103 11.49 -12.88 11.92
CA THR A 103 10.77 -13.87 12.72
C THR A 103 9.29 -13.61 12.72
N ARG A 104 8.87 -12.38 13.08
CA ARG A 104 7.47 -11.99 13.12
C ARG A 104 6.87 -11.87 11.73
N THR A 105 7.64 -11.37 10.75
CA THR A 105 7.21 -11.32 9.35
C THR A 105 6.91 -12.73 8.82
N ALA A 106 7.80 -13.70 9.01
CA ALA A 106 7.58 -15.08 8.59
C ALA A 106 6.40 -15.74 9.34
N GLN A 107 6.18 -15.37 10.59
CA GLN A 107 4.97 -15.81 11.34
C GLN A 107 3.69 -15.32 10.66
N LEU A 108 3.57 -14.03 10.35
CA LEU A 108 2.39 -13.46 9.70
C LEU A 108 2.23 -13.94 8.25
N VAL A 109 3.32 -14.23 7.54
CA VAL A 109 3.27 -14.89 6.22
C VAL A 109 2.61 -16.28 6.32
N ARG A 110 2.91 -17.04 7.37
CA ARG A 110 2.24 -18.35 7.60
C ARG A 110 0.75 -18.19 7.90
N GLU A 111 0.35 -17.15 8.67
CA GLU A 111 -1.07 -16.86 8.93
C GLU A 111 -1.84 -16.48 7.64
N ALA A 112 -1.15 -15.96 6.64
CA ALA A 112 -1.77 -15.62 5.36
C ALA A 112 -2.24 -16.84 4.54
N GLU A 113 -1.74 -18.04 4.81
CA GLU A 113 -2.22 -19.32 4.27
C GLU A 113 -2.54 -19.29 2.76
N GLY A 114 -1.55 -18.96 1.96
CA GLY A 114 -1.67 -18.94 0.49
C GLY A 114 -2.12 -17.61 -0.13
N MET A 115 -2.55 -16.62 0.66
CA MET A 115 -2.67 -15.24 0.18
C MET A 115 -1.29 -14.66 -0.17
N GLU A 116 -1.23 -13.79 -1.17
CA GLU A 116 0.02 -13.07 -1.46
C GLU A 116 0.35 -12.07 -0.34
N VAL A 117 1.63 -12.03 0.06
CA VAL A 117 2.09 -11.07 1.06
C VAL A 117 2.96 -10.01 0.41
N THR A 118 2.57 -8.75 0.59
CA THR A 118 3.38 -7.58 0.23
C THR A 118 4.00 -6.97 1.48
N PHE A 119 5.33 -6.85 1.52
CA PHE A 119 6.01 -6.04 2.53
C PHE A 119 5.91 -4.57 2.11
N HIS A 120 5.21 -3.76 2.88
CA HIS A 120 4.89 -2.38 2.52
C HIS A 120 6.05 -1.41 2.75
N ARG A 121 5.79 -0.09 2.67
CA ARG A 121 6.79 0.97 2.79
C ARG A 121 7.53 1.07 4.15
N ALA A 122 7.29 0.20 5.12
CA ALA A 122 8.24 -0.03 6.21
C ALA A 122 9.63 -0.36 5.68
N PHE A 123 9.69 -0.96 4.48
CA PHE A 123 10.93 -1.22 3.75
C PHE A 123 11.77 0.06 3.53
N ASP A 124 11.12 1.17 3.24
CA ASP A 124 11.80 2.46 3.03
C ASP A 124 12.42 3.05 4.32
N MET A 125 12.03 2.51 5.48
CA MET A 125 12.56 2.92 6.80
C MET A 125 13.70 2.00 7.28
N THR A 126 14.09 1.02 6.49
CA THR A 126 15.22 0.15 6.83
C THR A 126 16.56 0.84 6.60
N ARG A 127 17.57 0.46 7.40
CA ARG A 127 18.91 1.05 7.30
C ARG A 127 19.68 0.65 6.03
N ASP A 128 19.36 -0.52 5.47
CA ASP A 128 20.01 -1.08 4.28
C ASP A 128 18.95 -1.79 3.41
N PRO A 129 18.53 -1.20 2.30
CA PRO A 129 17.47 -1.77 1.46
C PRO A 129 17.88 -3.08 0.76
N LEU A 130 19.17 -3.28 0.47
CA LEU A 130 19.63 -4.51 -0.19
C LEU A 130 19.61 -5.70 0.79
N ARG A 131 19.99 -5.48 2.04
CA ARG A 131 19.83 -6.48 3.10
C ARG A 131 18.38 -6.74 3.46
N ALA A 132 17.56 -5.68 3.50
CA ALA A 132 16.12 -5.79 3.75
C ALA A 132 15.40 -6.61 2.68
N LEU A 133 15.83 -6.51 1.42
CA LEU A 133 15.29 -7.33 0.33
C LEU A 133 15.53 -8.83 0.59
N GLU A 134 16.74 -9.22 0.97
CA GLU A 134 17.05 -10.61 1.30
C GLU A 134 16.24 -11.11 2.50
N ALA A 135 16.04 -10.24 3.50
CA ALA A 135 15.22 -10.56 4.66
C ALA A 135 13.74 -10.79 4.28
N ALA A 136 13.17 -9.94 3.40
CA ALA A 136 11.82 -10.11 2.89
C ALA A 136 11.66 -11.41 2.08
N VAL A 137 12.66 -11.78 1.27
CA VAL A 137 12.71 -13.06 0.53
C VAL A 137 12.73 -14.23 1.51
N ARG A 138 13.60 -14.22 2.52
CA ARG A 138 13.68 -15.30 3.53
C ARG A 138 12.41 -15.43 4.36
N SER A 139 11.73 -14.31 4.61
CA SER A 139 10.47 -14.29 5.34
C SER A 139 9.29 -14.83 4.52
N GLY A 140 9.46 -15.06 3.21
CA GLY A 140 8.43 -15.60 2.34
C GLY A 140 7.48 -14.56 1.74
N CYS A 141 7.84 -13.28 1.73
CA CYS A 141 7.06 -12.25 1.06
C CYS A 141 7.06 -12.46 -0.46
N ARG A 142 5.90 -12.24 -1.08
CA ARG A 142 5.74 -12.29 -2.54
C ARG A 142 6.21 -11.01 -3.22
N ARG A 143 6.12 -9.87 -2.52
CA ARG A 143 6.34 -8.53 -3.08
C ARG A 143 6.90 -7.57 -2.04
N VAL A 144 7.66 -6.59 -2.49
CA VAL A 144 8.07 -5.42 -1.71
C VAL A 144 7.54 -4.16 -2.40
N LEU A 145 6.83 -3.31 -1.63
CA LEU A 145 6.43 -1.96 -2.04
C LEU A 145 7.46 -0.96 -1.49
N THR A 146 8.08 -0.20 -2.37
CA THR A 146 9.15 0.74 -1.97
C THR A 146 9.22 1.97 -2.87
N SER A 147 9.69 3.07 -2.33
CA SER A 147 10.12 4.27 -3.07
C SER A 147 11.65 4.33 -3.26
N GLY A 148 12.36 3.23 -2.95
CA GLY A 148 13.81 3.22 -2.95
C GLY A 148 14.43 3.96 -1.77
N GLY A 149 13.73 4.02 -0.61
CA GLY A 149 14.18 4.70 0.60
C GLY A 149 14.18 6.22 0.48
N ARG A 150 13.33 6.79 -0.37
CA ARG A 150 13.18 8.25 -0.59
C ARG A 150 11.72 8.67 -0.40
N ASN A 151 11.46 9.97 -0.41
CA ASN A 151 10.10 10.48 -0.29
C ASN A 151 9.25 10.05 -1.50
N THR A 152 9.84 10.02 -2.69
CA THR A 152 9.16 9.58 -3.91
C THR A 152 9.96 8.49 -4.64
N ALA A 153 9.26 7.62 -5.37
CA ALA A 153 9.88 6.60 -6.21
C ALA A 153 10.82 7.20 -7.28
N GLN A 154 10.50 8.40 -7.76
CA GLN A 154 11.35 9.09 -8.74
C GLN A 154 12.71 9.49 -8.15
N GLU A 155 12.75 9.95 -6.90
CA GLU A 155 14.00 10.23 -6.19
C GLU A 155 14.81 8.96 -5.89
N GLY A 156 14.13 7.82 -5.72
CA GLY A 156 14.73 6.53 -5.40
C GLY A 156 15.08 5.66 -6.61
N ILE A 157 15.06 6.18 -7.84
CA ILE A 157 15.23 5.40 -9.08
C ILE A 157 16.45 4.49 -9.07
N GLU A 158 17.60 4.97 -8.60
CA GLU A 158 18.83 4.16 -8.60
C GLU A 158 18.72 2.97 -7.63
N THR A 159 18.11 3.19 -6.47
CA THR A 159 17.84 2.09 -5.52
C THR A 159 16.82 1.11 -6.11
N LEU A 160 15.77 1.59 -6.77
CA LEU A 160 14.76 0.73 -7.43
C LEU A 160 15.42 -0.16 -8.49
N ARG A 161 16.33 0.37 -9.32
CA ARG A 161 17.10 -0.42 -10.29
C ARG A 161 17.96 -1.50 -9.61
N ALA A 162 18.66 -1.13 -8.54
CA ALA A 162 19.48 -2.07 -7.78
C ALA A 162 18.64 -3.19 -7.16
N LEU A 163 17.49 -2.84 -6.56
CA LEU A 163 16.56 -3.81 -5.99
C LEU A 163 15.96 -4.74 -7.05
N ALA A 164 15.53 -4.22 -8.19
CA ALA A 164 15.02 -5.03 -9.30
C ALA A 164 16.08 -6.01 -9.83
N ALA A 165 17.33 -5.54 -9.96
CA ALA A 165 18.44 -6.40 -10.38
C ALA A 165 18.75 -7.49 -9.34
N GLN A 166 18.78 -7.14 -8.03
CA GLN A 166 19.07 -8.10 -6.96
C GLN A 166 17.91 -9.08 -6.74
N ALA A 167 16.66 -8.65 -6.89
CA ALA A 167 15.48 -9.50 -6.78
C ALA A 167 15.55 -10.67 -7.74
N ALA A 168 16.01 -10.45 -8.98
CA ALA A 168 16.24 -11.49 -10.00
C ALA A 168 15.07 -12.49 -10.13
N GLY A 169 13.82 -12.01 -10.02
CA GLY A 169 12.59 -12.80 -10.10
C GLY A 169 12.25 -13.62 -8.84
N ARG A 170 13.03 -13.55 -7.76
CA ARG A 170 12.74 -14.25 -6.49
C ARG A 170 11.61 -13.59 -5.71
N ILE A 171 11.44 -12.29 -5.88
CA ILE A 171 10.43 -11.46 -5.23
C ILE A 171 10.07 -10.31 -6.18
N GLU A 172 8.83 -9.86 -6.20
CA GLU A 172 8.41 -8.72 -7.02
C GLU A 172 8.79 -7.39 -6.35
N ILE A 173 9.33 -6.47 -7.15
CA ILE A 173 9.57 -5.09 -6.74
C ILE A 173 8.45 -4.20 -7.28
N MET A 174 7.72 -3.54 -6.39
CA MET A 174 6.65 -2.62 -6.72
C MET A 174 7.06 -1.20 -6.35
N ALA A 175 7.18 -0.30 -7.32
CA ALA A 175 7.52 1.08 -7.07
C ALA A 175 6.28 1.88 -6.66
N GLY A 176 6.37 2.61 -5.54
CA GLY A 176 5.28 3.44 -5.03
C GLY A 176 5.75 4.72 -4.37
N SER A 177 4.83 5.59 -4.06
CA SER A 177 4.99 6.98 -3.60
C SER A 177 5.32 7.97 -4.74
N GLY A 178 4.40 8.90 -4.96
CA GLY A 178 4.55 9.94 -5.97
C GLY A 178 4.48 9.44 -7.41
N VAL A 179 3.94 8.25 -7.65
CA VAL A 179 3.71 7.73 -9.00
C VAL A 179 2.52 8.47 -9.62
N GLY A 180 2.73 9.02 -10.81
CA GLY A 180 1.75 9.78 -11.56
C GLY A 180 2.00 9.72 -13.07
N PRO A 181 1.15 10.38 -13.89
CA PRO A 181 1.29 10.34 -15.35
C PRO A 181 2.67 10.80 -15.85
N SER A 182 3.27 11.79 -15.18
CA SER A 182 4.54 12.40 -15.61
C SER A 182 5.76 11.49 -15.41
N ASN A 183 5.68 10.46 -14.56
CA ASN A 183 6.83 9.62 -14.23
C ASN A 183 6.57 8.10 -14.34
N ALA A 184 5.35 7.67 -14.65
CA ALA A 184 5.00 6.25 -14.74
C ALA A 184 5.92 5.50 -15.73
N ARG A 185 6.12 6.03 -16.93
CA ARG A 185 7.02 5.44 -17.95
C ARG A 185 8.47 5.39 -17.48
N LEU A 186 8.95 6.43 -16.82
CA LEU A 186 10.31 6.50 -16.28
C LEU A 186 10.53 5.42 -15.19
N LEU A 187 9.55 5.24 -14.29
CA LEU A 187 9.59 4.22 -13.26
C LEU A 187 9.48 2.81 -13.85
N ALA A 188 8.63 2.60 -14.85
CA ALA A 188 8.55 1.34 -15.58
C ALA A 188 9.90 0.93 -16.22
N ALA A 189 10.68 1.90 -16.71
CA ALA A 189 12.01 1.66 -17.29
C ALA A 189 13.06 1.21 -16.26
N THR A 190 12.77 1.24 -14.95
CA THR A 190 13.66 0.70 -13.90
C THR A 190 13.62 -0.83 -13.80
N ARG A 191 12.72 -1.48 -14.54
CA ARG A 191 12.47 -2.93 -14.53
C ARG A 191 11.84 -3.44 -13.23
N VAL A 192 11.12 -2.58 -12.52
CA VAL A 192 10.23 -3.02 -11.45
C VAL A 192 9.05 -3.82 -12.04
N ASP A 193 8.47 -4.71 -11.24
CA ASP A 193 7.41 -5.62 -11.70
C ASP A 193 6.03 -4.95 -11.69
N ALA A 194 5.84 -3.95 -10.81
CA ALA A 194 4.57 -3.27 -10.63
C ALA A 194 4.74 -1.79 -10.27
N LEU A 195 3.70 -1.01 -10.55
CA LEU A 195 3.54 0.37 -10.10
C LEU A 195 2.34 0.50 -9.16
N HIS A 196 2.57 1.16 -8.03
CA HIS A 196 1.57 1.46 -7.02
C HIS A 196 1.32 2.97 -6.96
N PHE A 197 0.07 3.38 -7.06
CA PHE A 197 -0.33 4.79 -7.05
C PHE A 197 -1.67 4.99 -6.37
N SER A 198 -1.93 6.21 -5.89
CA SER A 198 -3.21 6.57 -5.25
C SER A 198 -4.07 7.48 -6.12
N ALA A 199 -3.50 8.14 -7.12
CA ALA A 199 -4.19 9.08 -8.00
C ALA A 199 -5.12 10.05 -7.24
N ARG A 200 -4.69 10.54 -6.07
CA ARG A 200 -5.53 11.30 -5.15
C ARG A 200 -5.87 12.67 -5.69
N ARG A 201 -7.13 13.07 -5.50
CA ARG A 201 -7.63 14.40 -5.73
C ARG A 201 -8.49 14.86 -4.54
N GLU A 202 -8.31 16.10 -4.16
CA GLU A 202 -9.15 16.76 -3.18
C GLU A 202 -10.42 17.30 -3.84
N ARG A 203 -11.53 17.24 -3.12
CA ARG A 203 -12.79 17.83 -3.49
C ARG A 203 -13.47 18.44 -2.28
N GLU A 204 -14.19 19.51 -2.49
CA GLU A 204 -15.01 20.15 -1.46
C GLU A 204 -16.14 19.23 -1.01
N SER A 205 -16.41 19.25 0.30
CA SER A 205 -17.58 18.61 0.88
C SER A 205 -18.88 19.25 0.39
N GLY A 206 -19.91 18.45 0.16
CA GLY A 206 -21.24 18.93 -0.13
C GLY A 206 -22.00 19.51 1.08
N MET A 207 -21.40 19.53 2.27
CA MET A 207 -22.02 20.13 3.45
C MET A 207 -22.17 21.66 3.28
N ARG A 208 -23.39 22.15 3.43
CA ARG A 208 -23.70 23.59 3.37
C ARG A 208 -23.42 24.31 4.70
N PHE A 209 -23.77 23.68 5.83
CA PHE A 209 -23.41 24.21 7.13
C PHE A 209 -21.96 23.82 7.45
N ARG A 210 -21.18 24.80 7.91
CA ARG A 210 -19.77 24.60 8.32
C ARG A 210 -19.58 25.25 9.70
N ASN A 211 -19.03 24.53 10.66
CA ASN A 211 -18.69 25.05 11.97
C ASN A 211 -17.19 25.40 12.01
N PRO A 212 -16.81 26.69 11.93
CA PRO A 212 -15.40 27.09 11.92
C PRO A 212 -14.74 27.05 13.30
N ARG A 213 -15.50 26.72 14.35
CA ARG A 213 -15.02 26.74 15.76
C ARG A 213 -14.60 25.35 16.25
N VAL A 214 -14.79 24.31 15.46
CA VAL A 214 -14.52 22.92 15.87
C VAL A 214 -13.65 22.24 14.82
N SER A 215 -12.58 21.61 15.26
CA SER A 215 -11.79 20.65 14.49
C SER A 215 -11.94 19.28 15.15
N MET A 216 -12.27 18.26 14.36
CA MET A 216 -12.46 16.88 14.84
C MET A 216 -11.15 16.08 14.89
N GLY A 217 -10.16 16.45 14.10
CA GLY A 217 -8.86 15.77 14.06
C GLY A 217 -7.86 16.32 15.09
N GLY A 218 -7.03 15.45 15.67
CA GLY A 218 -5.91 15.86 16.54
C GLY A 218 -4.78 16.59 15.82
N CYS A 219 -4.83 16.69 14.49
CA CYS A 219 -3.83 17.36 13.65
C CYS A 219 -4.33 18.73 13.22
N ALA A 220 -3.64 19.79 13.63
CA ALA A 220 -3.91 21.13 13.14
C ALA A 220 -3.67 21.18 11.61
N GLY A 221 -4.64 21.74 10.87
CA GLY A 221 -4.53 21.92 9.42
C GLY A 221 -5.16 20.82 8.55
N VAL A 222 -5.77 19.79 9.13
CA VAL A 222 -6.60 18.85 8.36
C VAL A 222 -7.96 19.52 8.11
N PRO A 223 -8.32 19.79 6.83
CA PRO A 223 -9.56 20.50 6.54
C PRO A 223 -10.77 19.58 6.73
N GLU A 224 -11.71 19.97 7.60
CA GLU A 224 -12.92 19.17 7.90
C GLU A 224 -13.86 18.99 6.70
N TYR A 225 -13.78 19.89 5.73
CA TYR A 225 -14.71 19.96 4.61
C TYR A 225 -14.05 19.69 3.26
N THR A 226 -12.83 19.18 3.28
CA THR A 226 -12.16 18.68 2.09
C THR A 226 -12.08 17.16 2.15
N LEU A 227 -12.56 16.51 1.12
CA LEU A 227 -12.55 15.06 0.98
C LEU A 227 -11.49 14.66 -0.04
N THR A 228 -10.72 13.65 0.27
CA THR A 228 -9.72 13.10 -0.66
C THR A 228 -10.21 11.77 -1.21
N ASP A 229 -10.15 11.59 -2.54
CA ASP A 229 -10.56 10.36 -3.21
C ASP A 229 -9.66 10.13 -4.44
N ALA A 230 -9.77 8.96 -5.09
CA ALA A 230 -9.12 8.71 -6.36
C ALA A 230 -9.77 9.53 -7.49
N ASP A 231 -8.97 9.99 -8.44
CA ASP A 231 -9.43 10.64 -9.66
C ASP A 231 -9.30 9.68 -10.85
N GLU A 232 -10.43 9.31 -11.44
CA GLU A 232 -10.48 8.38 -12.55
C GLU A 232 -9.68 8.85 -13.77
N SER A 233 -9.64 10.16 -14.02
CA SER A 233 -8.89 10.72 -15.16
C SER A 233 -7.39 10.54 -14.98
N VAL A 234 -6.88 10.73 -13.75
CA VAL A 234 -5.48 10.52 -13.41
C VAL A 234 -5.11 9.03 -13.51
N VAL A 235 -5.98 8.14 -13.03
CA VAL A 235 -5.78 6.68 -13.19
C VAL A 235 -5.64 6.32 -14.66
N ARG A 236 -6.57 6.78 -15.52
CA ARG A 236 -6.51 6.52 -16.97
C ARG A 236 -5.26 7.06 -17.63
N GLN A 237 -4.80 8.25 -17.23
CA GLN A 237 -3.55 8.82 -17.74
C GLN A 237 -2.33 7.98 -17.35
N ILE A 238 -2.25 7.50 -16.10
CA ILE A 238 -1.17 6.61 -15.67
C ILE A 238 -1.17 5.33 -16.50
N LEU A 239 -2.34 4.69 -16.67
CA LEU A 239 -2.46 3.46 -17.46
C LEU A 239 -2.07 3.66 -18.94
N ALA A 240 -2.42 4.81 -19.53
CA ALA A 240 -2.05 5.14 -20.90
C ALA A 240 -0.54 5.32 -21.09
N GLU A 241 0.20 5.74 -20.07
CA GLU A 241 1.68 5.83 -20.11
C GLU A 241 2.37 4.46 -20.08
N LEU A 242 1.65 3.42 -19.68
CA LEU A 242 2.18 2.05 -19.54
C LEU A 242 1.87 1.14 -20.73
N GLY A 243 1.00 1.57 -21.64
CA GLY A 243 0.65 0.92 -22.90
C GLY A 243 -0.67 0.20 -22.80
#